data_94d816951bb272afbbc3c3b471f9557d
#
_entry.id   94d816951bb272afbbc3c3b471f9557d
#
_cell.length_a   1.000
_cell.length_b   1.000
_cell.length_c   1.000
_cell.angle_alpha   90.00
_cell.angle_beta   90.00
_cell.angle_gamma   90.00
#
_symmetry.space_group_name_H-M   'P 1'
#
loop_
_entity.id
_entity.type
_entity.pdbx_description
1 polymer ?
#
loop_
_entity_poly.entity_id
_entity_poly.type
_entity_poly.pdbx_seq_one_letter_code
_entity_poly.pdbx_strand_id
1 'polypeptide(L)'
;MNEYIVSARKYRPMKFSDVVGQDALTTTLRNTVKSGKLAHAYLFCGPRGVGKTTCARIFAKAINCEHPTDNGEACGACESCKAFEEGRSFNIFELDAASNNGVDQIKQLMEQTRIPPQVGRYKVFIIDEVHMLSQQAFNAFLKTLEEPPAHVIFILATTEKHKILPTILSRCQICLLYTSPSPRDPKTS
;
A
#
# COMPACT_ATOMS: atom_id res chain seq x y z
N MET A 1 -24.20 8.40 6.63
CA MET A 1 -23.15 8.13 5.68
C MET A 1 -21.78 8.47 6.25
N ASN A 2 -21.57 9.73 6.56
CA ASN A 2 -20.29 10.13 7.13
C ASN A 2 -20.03 9.48 8.48
N GLU A 3 -21.06 9.32 9.26
CA GLU A 3 -20.92 8.65 10.55
C GLU A 3 -20.41 7.24 10.38
N TYR A 4 -20.95 6.53 9.39
CA TYR A 4 -20.52 5.17 9.14
C TYR A 4 -19.02 5.13 8.77
N ILE A 5 -18.59 6.05 7.90
CA ILE A 5 -17.19 6.08 7.48
C ILE A 5 -16.29 6.41 8.66
N VAL A 6 -16.69 7.36 9.48
CA VAL A 6 -15.91 7.75 10.65
C VAL A 6 -15.80 6.57 11.63
N SER A 7 -16.92 5.87 11.86
CA SER A 7 -16.89 4.72 12.75
C SER A 7 -15.95 3.64 12.23
N ALA A 8 -16.02 3.36 10.94
CA ALA A 8 -15.16 2.34 10.36
C ALA A 8 -13.70 2.68 10.56
N ARG A 9 -13.33 3.95 10.35
CA ARG A 9 -11.95 4.36 10.53
C ARG A 9 -11.53 4.30 11.98
N LYS A 10 -12.44 4.61 12.88
CA LYS A 10 -12.15 4.66 14.30
C LYS A 10 -11.66 3.31 14.85
N TYR A 11 -12.19 2.22 14.29
CA TYR A 11 -11.88 0.88 14.79
C TYR A 11 -10.85 0.16 13.95
N ARG A 12 -10.25 0.82 12.98
CA ARG A 12 -9.27 0.15 12.14
C ARG A 12 -7.92 0.10 12.82
N PRO A 13 -7.21 -1.01 12.68
CA PRO A 13 -5.84 -1.06 13.16
C PRO A 13 -5.00 -0.08 12.35
N MET A 14 -4.10 0.62 13.04
CA MET A 14 -3.28 1.61 12.39
C MET A 14 -1.80 1.36 12.62
N LYS A 15 -1.46 0.24 13.20
CA LYS A 15 -0.07 -0.15 13.46
C LYS A 15 0.20 -1.55 12.95
N PHE A 16 1.45 -1.80 12.60
CA PHE A 16 1.82 -3.15 12.20
C PHE A 16 1.56 -4.15 13.32
N SER A 17 1.75 -3.72 14.57
CA SER A 17 1.52 -4.61 15.69
C SER A 17 0.06 -5.03 15.85
N ASP A 18 -0.85 -4.30 15.23
CA ASP A 18 -2.28 -4.65 15.30
C ASP A 18 -2.66 -5.70 14.25
N VAL A 19 -1.78 -6.00 13.32
CA VAL A 19 -2.08 -6.95 12.25
C VAL A 19 -1.81 -8.36 12.76
N VAL A 20 -2.80 -9.23 12.60
CA VAL A 20 -2.73 -10.60 13.12
C VAL A 20 -2.33 -11.55 12.01
N GLY A 21 -1.42 -12.47 12.30
CA GLY A 21 -1.11 -13.56 11.39
C GLY A 21 -0.13 -13.24 10.28
N GLN A 22 0.49 -12.03 10.29
CA GLN A 22 1.42 -11.64 9.23
C GLN A 22 2.75 -11.17 9.84
N ASP A 23 3.23 -11.87 10.85
CA ASP A 23 4.39 -11.40 11.60
C ASP A 23 5.64 -11.24 10.75
N ALA A 24 5.88 -12.19 9.85
CA ALA A 24 7.06 -12.12 8.99
C ALA A 24 7.00 -10.88 8.09
N LEU A 25 5.84 -10.64 7.50
CA LEU A 25 5.68 -9.50 6.61
C LEU A 25 5.77 -8.19 7.38
N THR A 26 5.07 -8.06 8.50
CA THR A 26 5.09 -6.82 9.25
C THR A 26 6.48 -6.51 9.76
N THR A 27 7.23 -7.53 10.16
CA THR A 27 8.62 -7.33 10.58
C THR A 27 9.46 -6.80 9.43
N THR A 28 9.29 -7.38 8.24
CA THR A 28 10.02 -6.92 7.05
C THR A 28 9.68 -5.47 6.73
N LEU A 29 8.39 -5.12 6.78
CA LEU A 29 7.97 -3.77 6.45
C LEU A 29 8.46 -2.76 7.49
N ARG A 30 8.41 -3.12 8.76
CA ARG A 30 8.95 -2.24 9.80
C ARG A 30 10.44 -2.00 9.59
N ASN A 31 11.18 -3.06 9.27
CA ASN A 31 12.61 -2.91 9.01
C ASN A 31 12.87 -2.03 7.80
N THR A 32 12.03 -2.12 6.79
CA THR A 32 12.14 -1.27 5.62
C THR A 32 11.96 0.20 5.99
N VAL A 33 10.96 0.48 6.82
CA VAL A 33 10.73 1.86 7.28
C VAL A 33 11.93 2.34 8.08
N LYS A 34 12.46 1.50 8.97
CA LYS A 34 13.60 1.88 9.82
C LYS A 34 14.84 2.18 8.98
N SER A 35 15.07 1.37 7.95
CA SER A 35 16.28 1.53 7.13
C SER A 35 16.20 2.73 6.21
N GLY A 36 15.00 3.16 5.85
CA GLY A 36 14.81 4.22 4.88
C GLY A 36 15.11 3.81 3.45
N LYS A 37 15.39 2.54 3.21
CA LYS A 37 15.69 2.05 1.87
C LYS A 37 14.41 1.51 1.26
N LEU A 38 13.70 2.37 0.57
CA LEU A 38 12.39 2.04 0.03
C LEU A 38 12.50 1.73 -1.47
N ALA A 39 11.82 0.67 -1.88
CA ALA A 39 11.66 0.38 -3.29
C ALA A 39 10.56 1.28 -3.85
N HIS A 40 10.53 1.42 -5.17
CA HIS A 40 9.51 2.24 -5.81
C HIS A 40 8.17 1.53 -5.94
N ALA A 41 8.15 0.21 -5.80
CA ALA A 41 6.90 -0.53 -5.94
C ALA A 41 6.91 -1.79 -5.07
N TYR A 42 5.78 -2.03 -4.43
CA TYR A 42 5.54 -3.22 -3.62
C TYR A 42 4.26 -3.88 -4.11
N LEU A 43 4.26 -5.20 -4.18
CA LEU A 43 3.07 -5.94 -4.58
C LEU A 43 2.66 -6.86 -3.43
N PHE A 44 1.50 -6.59 -2.87
CA PHE A 44 0.93 -7.40 -1.78
C PHE A 44 0.01 -8.43 -2.40
N CYS A 45 0.34 -9.70 -2.21
CA CYS A 45 -0.43 -10.80 -2.78
C CYS A 45 -1.01 -11.65 -1.68
N GLY A 46 -2.27 -12.01 -1.81
CA GLY A 46 -2.90 -12.89 -0.84
C GLY A 46 -4.37 -13.00 -1.07
N PRO A 47 -5.02 -13.99 -0.45
CA PRO A 47 -6.44 -14.18 -0.64
C PRO A 47 -7.24 -13.03 -0.02
N ARG A 48 -8.51 -12.97 -0.39
CA ARG A 48 -9.40 -11.95 0.15
C ARG A 48 -9.50 -12.12 1.68
N GLY A 49 -9.50 -10.99 2.37
CA GLY A 49 -9.72 -11.02 3.82
C GLY A 49 -8.48 -11.20 4.67
N VAL A 50 -7.29 -11.23 4.08
CA VAL A 50 -6.06 -11.37 4.88
C VAL A 50 -5.46 -10.04 5.29
N GLY A 51 -6.07 -8.92 4.90
CA GLY A 51 -5.62 -7.62 5.35
C GLY A 51 -4.63 -6.93 4.42
N LYS A 52 -4.66 -7.24 3.12
CA LYS A 52 -3.75 -6.60 2.16
C LYS A 52 -3.91 -5.08 2.17
N THR A 53 -5.13 -4.61 2.06
CA THR A 53 -5.39 -3.17 2.03
C THR A 53 -5.01 -2.53 3.36
N THR A 54 -5.30 -3.20 4.46
CA THR A 54 -4.94 -2.71 5.78
C THR A 54 -3.43 -2.57 5.91
N CYS A 55 -2.68 -3.60 5.52
CA CYS A 55 -1.22 -3.55 5.56
C CYS A 55 -0.67 -2.45 4.65
N ALA A 56 -1.28 -2.28 3.47
CA ALA A 56 -0.85 -1.23 2.55
C ALA A 56 -1.00 0.15 3.17
N ARG A 57 -2.13 0.38 3.82
CA ARG A 57 -2.38 1.68 4.47
C ARG A 57 -1.45 1.93 5.63
N ILE A 58 -1.21 0.90 6.44
CA ILE A 58 -0.28 1.01 7.56
C ILE A 58 1.13 1.32 7.06
N PHE A 59 1.54 0.64 6.01
CA PHE A 59 2.87 0.84 5.43
C PHE A 59 2.99 2.26 4.85
N ALA A 60 1.97 2.71 4.12
CA ALA A 60 1.96 4.06 3.54
C ALA A 60 2.05 5.12 4.64
N LYS A 61 1.31 4.93 5.71
CA LYS A 61 1.35 5.87 6.83
C LYS A 61 2.74 5.92 7.44
N ALA A 62 3.36 4.75 7.64
CA ALA A 62 4.69 4.68 8.25
C ALA A 62 5.76 5.30 7.33
N ILE A 63 5.64 5.07 6.02
CA ILE A 63 6.57 5.66 5.05
C ILE A 63 6.55 7.18 5.13
N ASN A 64 5.37 7.76 5.29
CA ASN A 64 5.22 9.21 5.29
C ASN A 64 5.30 9.84 6.68
N CYS A 65 5.43 9.04 7.71
CA CYS A 65 5.55 9.57 9.06
C CYS A 65 6.83 10.40 9.18
N GLU A 66 6.72 11.56 9.83
CA GLU A 66 7.86 12.45 10.00
C GLU A 66 8.83 11.94 11.06
N HIS A 67 8.32 11.14 12.00
CA HIS A 67 9.11 10.64 13.12
C HIS A 67 8.76 9.19 13.43
N PRO A 68 9.15 8.25 12.56
CA PRO A 68 8.86 6.82 12.83
C PRO A 68 9.47 6.39 14.13
N THR A 69 8.79 5.48 14.82
CA THR A 69 9.31 4.96 16.06
C THR A 69 10.53 4.06 15.82
N ASP A 70 11.21 3.71 16.89
CA ASP A 70 12.36 2.80 16.80
C ASP A 70 11.97 1.44 16.23
N ASN A 71 10.70 1.07 16.33
CA ASN A 71 10.21 -0.20 15.80
C ASN A 71 9.71 -0.10 14.37
N GLY A 72 9.84 1.06 13.73
CA GLY A 72 9.36 1.22 12.35
C GLY A 72 7.87 1.45 12.24
N GLU A 73 7.22 1.85 13.32
CA GLU A 73 5.81 2.20 13.29
C GLU A 73 5.65 3.69 13.08
N ALA A 74 4.50 4.09 12.52
CA ALA A 74 4.17 5.49 12.43
C ALA A 74 3.92 6.05 13.82
N CYS A 75 4.31 7.30 14.04
CA CYS A 75 4.18 7.90 15.36
C CYS A 75 2.72 8.19 15.75
N GLY A 76 1.85 8.37 14.76
CA GLY A 76 0.45 8.67 15.00
C GLY A 76 0.17 10.08 15.48
N ALA A 77 1.20 10.90 15.63
CA ALA A 77 1.05 12.23 16.24
C ALA A 77 1.50 13.37 15.33
N CYS A 78 2.33 13.10 14.33
CA CYS A 78 2.78 14.15 13.43
C CYS A 78 1.68 14.56 12.46
N GLU A 79 1.89 15.66 11.78
CA GLU A 79 0.87 16.18 10.86
C GLU A 79 0.55 15.17 9.75
N SER A 80 1.57 14.49 9.24
CA SER A 80 1.36 13.49 8.19
C SER A 80 0.46 12.37 8.68
N CYS A 81 0.71 11.85 9.87
CA CYS A 81 -0.11 10.78 10.43
C CYS A 81 -1.53 11.25 10.68
N LYS A 82 -1.70 12.45 11.21
CA LYS A 82 -3.04 12.99 11.48
C LYS A 82 -3.81 13.20 10.19
N ALA A 83 -3.14 13.75 9.19
CA ALA A 83 -3.80 14.01 7.91
C ALA A 83 -4.29 12.70 7.30
N PHE A 84 -3.47 11.66 7.37
CA PHE A 84 -3.87 10.37 6.82
C PHE A 84 -5.05 9.79 7.58
N GLU A 85 -5.00 9.83 8.91
CA GLU A 85 -6.07 9.27 9.73
C GLU A 85 -7.38 10.00 9.52
N GLU A 86 -7.31 11.28 9.22
CA GLU A 86 -8.51 12.10 9.00
C GLU A 86 -8.96 12.10 7.54
N GLY A 87 -8.27 11.37 6.68
CA GLY A 87 -8.66 11.26 5.29
C GLY A 87 -8.36 12.48 4.44
N ARG A 88 -7.43 13.33 4.88
CA ARG A 88 -7.08 14.57 4.16
C ARG A 88 -5.63 14.63 3.71
N SER A 89 -4.96 13.47 3.62
CA SER A 89 -3.58 13.45 3.18
C SER A 89 -3.48 13.76 1.68
N PHE A 90 -2.55 14.63 1.32
CA PHE A 90 -2.25 14.90 -0.08
C PHE A 90 -1.09 14.06 -0.58
N ASN A 91 -0.56 13.17 0.25
CA ASN A 91 0.59 12.35 -0.09
C ASN A 91 0.28 10.86 -0.18
N ILE A 92 -0.92 10.45 0.20
CA ILE A 92 -1.31 9.05 0.13
C ILE A 92 -2.62 8.96 -0.63
N PHE A 93 -2.56 8.28 -1.77
CA PHE A 93 -3.69 8.14 -2.68
C PHE A 93 -4.06 6.67 -2.77
N GLU A 94 -5.35 6.40 -2.88
CA GLU A 94 -5.83 5.03 -2.95
C GLU A 94 -6.84 4.89 -4.07
N LEU A 95 -6.69 3.85 -4.87
CA LEU A 95 -7.60 3.53 -5.97
C LEU A 95 -7.97 2.07 -5.87
N ASP A 96 -9.27 1.78 -5.88
CA ASP A 96 -9.76 0.41 -5.96
C ASP A 96 -10.07 0.10 -7.42
N ALA A 97 -9.22 -0.69 -8.05
CA ALA A 97 -9.35 -0.98 -9.48
C ALA A 97 -10.57 -1.84 -9.77
N ALA A 98 -11.12 -2.54 -8.78
CA ALA A 98 -12.37 -3.29 -9.00
C ALA A 98 -13.54 -2.36 -9.30
N SER A 99 -13.52 -1.15 -8.73
CA SER A 99 -14.57 -0.15 -8.94
C SER A 99 -14.17 0.91 -9.95
N ASN A 100 -12.87 1.16 -10.12
CA ASN A 100 -12.35 2.27 -10.92
C ASN A 100 -11.24 1.74 -11.83
N ASN A 101 -11.63 0.93 -12.82
CA ASN A 101 -10.64 0.24 -13.64
C ASN A 101 -10.37 0.93 -14.97
N GLY A 102 -11.00 2.06 -15.24
CA GLY A 102 -10.88 2.73 -16.51
C GLY A 102 -9.60 3.55 -16.64
N VAL A 103 -9.28 3.89 -17.88
CA VAL A 103 -8.04 4.59 -18.18
C VAL A 103 -8.05 6.02 -17.63
N ASP A 104 -9.22 6.66 -17.57
CA ASP A 104 -9.28 8.05 -17.11
C ASP A 104 -8.89 8.18 -15.63
N GLN A 105 -9.37 7.27 -14.80
CA GLN A 105 -9.03 7.28 -13.38
C GLN A 105 -7.53 7.07 -13.19
N ILE A 106 -6.97 6.15 -13.94
CA ILE A 106 -5.54 5.87 -13.84
C ILE A 106 -4.73 7.05 -14.36
N LYS A 107 -5.16 7.70 -15.44
CA LYS A 107 -4.43 8.85 -15.94
C LYS A 107 -4.41 9.99 -14.93
N GLN A 108 -5.54 10.23 -14.27
CA GLN A 108 -5.59 11.24 -13.23
C GLN A 108 -4.63 10.91 -12.09
N LEU A 109 -4.60 9.63 -11.71
CA LEU A 109 -3.71 9.21 -10.65
C LEU A 109 -2.25 9.37 -11.07
N MET A 110 -1.93 9.02 -12.31
CA MET A 110 -0.57 9.14 -12.81
C MET A 110 -0.11 10.58 -12.90
N GLU A 111 -1.02 11.51 -13.13
CA GLU A 111 -0.66 12.91 -13.13
C GLU A 111 -0.25 13.37 -11.74
N GLN A 112 -0.85 12.81 -10.70
CA GLN A 112 -0.45 13.13 -9.34
C GLN A 112 0.98 12.67 -9.06
N THR A 113 1.46 11.65 -9.75
CA THR A 113 2.83 11.18 -9.52
C THR A 113 3.86 12.19 -9.97
N ARG A 114 3.50 13.08 -10.88
CA ARG A 114 4.45 14.08 -11.40
C ARG A 114 4.58 15.28 -10.51
N ILE A 115 3.70 15.43 -9.54
CA ILE A 115 3.70 16.58 -8.64
C ILE A 115 4.43 16.18 -7.37
N PRO A 116 5.58 16.78 -7.07
CA PRO A 116 6.29 16.43 -5.84
C PRO A 116 5.46 16.78 -4.61
N PRO A 117 5.68 16.09 -3.49
CA PRO A 117 4.96 16.44 -2.27
C PRO A 117 5.40 17.80 -1.77
N GLN A 118 4.43 18.60 -1.32
CA GLN A 118 4.76 19.90 -0.75
C GLN A 118 5.29 19.75 0.66
N VAL A 119 4.83 18.75 1.36
CA VAL A 119 5.26 18.45 2.71
C VAL A 119 5.59 16.96 2.74
N GLY A 120 6.70 16.59 3.40
CA GLY A 120 7.08 15.20 3.45
C GLY A 120 7.96 14.82 2.27
N ARG A 121 8.34 13.54 2.22
CA ARG A 121 9.32 13.08 1.24
C ARG A 121 8.74 12.25 0.11
N TYR A 122 7.61 11.61 0.35
CA TYR A 122 7.09 10.63 -0.60
C TYR A 122 5.62 10.84 -0.88
N LYS A 123 5.22 10.48 -2.09
CA LYS A 123 3.82 10.27 -2.45
C LYS A 123 3.62 8.78 -2.65
N VAL A 124 2.64 8.22 -1.95
CA VAL A 124 2.37 6.79 -1.97
C VAL A 124 1.04 6.55 -2.67
N PHE A 125 1.04 5.64 -3.62
CA PHE A 125 -0.14 5.32 -4.41
C PHE A 125 -0.51 3.86 -4.17
N ILE A 126 -1.66 3.65 -3.55
CA ILE A 126 -2.17 2.30 -3.26
C ILE A 126 -3.18 1.96 -4.34
N ILE A 127 -2.93 0.89 -5.08
CA ILE A 127 -3.87 0.41 -6.10
C ILE A 127 -4.32 -0.98 -5.69
N ASP A 128 -5.57 -1.08 -5.24
CA ASP A 128 -6.14 -2.33 -4.79
C ASP A 128 -6.73 -3.08 -5.97
N GLU A 129 -6.59 -4.39 -5.95
CA GLU A 129 -7.04 -5.30 -7.00
C GLU A 129 -6.51 -4.86 -8.36
N VAL A 130 -5.20 -4.67 -8.42
CA VAL A 130 -4.54 -4.08 -9.59
C VAL A 130 -4.77 -4.92 -10.85
N HIS A 131 -5.03 -6.22 -10.71
CA HIS A 131 -5.29 -7.10 -11.85
C HIS A 131 -6.61 -6.77 -12.56
N MET A 132 -7.46 -5.96 -11.94
CA MET A 132 -8.75 -5.59 -12.52
C MET A 132 -8.66 -4.37 -13.43
N LEU A 133 -7.51 -3.75 -13.55
CA LEU A 133 -7.35 -2.60 -14.44
C LEU A 133 -7.61 -3.01 -15.88
N SER A 134 -8.23 -2.11 -16.67
CA SER A 134 -8.38 -2.35 -18.08
C SER A 134 -7.01 -2.36 -18.76
N GLN A 135 -6.94 -2.90 -19.98
CA GLN A 135 -5.67 -2.97 -20.69
C GLN A 135 -5.09 -1.59 -20.91
N GLN A 136 -5.91 -0.62 -21.24
CA GLN A 136 -5.43 0.75 -21.45
C GLN A 136 -4.94 1.37 -20.16
N ALA A 137 -5.68 1.14 -19.05
CA ALA A 137 -5.26 1.65 -17.76
C ALA A 137 -3.94 1.03 -17.34
N PHE A 138 -3.80 -0.27 -17.56
CA PHE A 138 -2.59 -0.99 -17.23
C PHE A 138 -1.39 -0.42 -18.00
N ASN A 139 -1.56 -0.17 -19.30
CA ASN A 139 -0.49 0.38 -20.09
C ASN A 139 -0.08 1.78 -19.62
N ALA A 140 -1.05 2.60 -19.25
CA ALA A 140 -0.75 3.93 -18.73
C ALA A 140 0.02 3.84 -17.41
N PHE A 141 -0.35 2.88 -16.56
CA PHE A 141 0.33 2.67 -15.29
C PHE A 141 1.76 2.16 -15.52
N LEU A 142 1.94 1.24 -16.46
CA LEU A 142 3.25 0.66 -16.73
C LEU A 142 4.29 1.71 -17.09
N LYS A 143 3.90 2.72 -17.83
CA LYS A 143 4.84 3.77 -18.22
C LYS A 143 5.46 4.44 -16.99
N THR A 144 4.63 4.75 -16.00
CA THR A 144 5.15 5.38 -14.79
C THR A 144 5.94 4.40 -13.95
N LEU A 145 5.50 3.14 -13.92
CA LEU A 145 6.19 2.13 -13.13
C LEU A 145 7.59 1.86 -13.64
N GLU A 146 7.81 1.99 -14.94
CA GLU A 146 9.12 1.75 -15.53
C GLU A 146 10.12 2.84 -15.18
N GLU A 147 9.65 4.07 -15.06
CA GLU A 147 10.51 5.19 -14.70
C GLU A 147 9.81 6.05 -13.66
N PRO A 148 9.68 5.55 -12.44
CA PRO A 148 8.95 6.30 -11.42
C PRO A 148 9.75 7.49 -10.95
N PRO A 149 9.08 8.63 -10.68
CA PRO A 149 9.75 9.74 -10.05
C PRO A 149 10.34 9.34 -8.70
N ALA A 150 11.40 10.01 -8.29
CA ALA A 150 12.12 9.63 -7.08
C ALA A 150 11.24 9.67 -5.82
N HIS A 151 10.22 10.52 -5.82
CA HIS A 151 9.36 10.69 -4.65
C HIS A 151 8.16 9.76 -4.64
N VAL A 152 8.04 8.86 -5.62
CA VAL A 152 6.83 8.04 -5.79
C VAL A 152 7.07 6.63 -5.31
N ILE A 153 6.11 6.10 -4.55
CA ILE A 153 6.11 4.69 -4.13
C ILE A 153 4.75 4.12 -4.44
N PHE A 154 4.73 3.00 -5.15
CA PHE A 154 3.48 2.29 -5.43
C PHE A 154 3.34 1.12 -4.49
N ILE A 155 2.14 0.95 -3.95
CA ILE A 155 1.78 -0.25 -3.18
C ILE A 155 0.59 -0.87 -3.89
N LEU A 156 0.84 -2.00 -4.53
CA LEU A 156 -0.18 -2.69 -5.32
C LEU A 156 -0.68 -3.88 -4.52
N ALA A 157 -1.96 -4.19 -4.65
CA ALA A 157 -2.53 -5.35 -3.97
C ALA A 157 -3.31 -6.17 -4.97
N THR A 158 -3.23 -7.49 -4.86
CA THR A 158 -3.96 -8.38 -5.74
C THR A 158 -4.30 -9.68 -5.02
N THR A 159 -5.47 -10.23 -5.35
CA THR A 159 -5.82 -11.59 -4.95
C THR A 159 -5.37 -12.60 -6.01
N GLU A 160 -4.90 -12.12 -7.16
CA GLU A 160 -4.65 -12.97 -8.33
C GLU A 160 -3.24 -12.71 -8.86
N LYS A 161 -2.24 -13.13 -8.10
CA LYS A 161 -0.85 -12.88 -8.49
C LYS A 161 -0.56 -13.39 -9.90
N HIS A 162 -1.16 -14.52 -10.27
CA HIS A 162 -0.90 -15.13 -11.56
C HIS A 162 -1.43 -14.30 -12.74
N LYS A 163 -2.28 -13.32 -12.47
CA LYS A 163 -2.78 -12.44 -13.52
C LYS A 163 -1.91 -11.19 -13.70
N ILE A 164 -0.88 -11.03 -12.90
CA ILE A 164 0.00 -9.87 -12.99
C ILE A 164 1.10 -10.17 -13.99
N LEU A 165 1.33 -9.24 -14.91
CA LEU A 165 2.33 -9.42 -15.95
C LEU A 165 3.72 -9.57 -15.36
N PRO A 166 4.57 -10.41 -15.97
CA PRO A 166 5.94 -10.57 -15.48
C PRO A 166 6.72 -9.25 -15.45
N THR A 167 6.43 -8.33 -16.36
CA THR A 167 7.11 -7.04 -16.36
C THR A 167 6.83 -6.25 -15.09
N ILE A 168 5.61 -6.37 -14.53
CA ILE A 168 5.29 -5.74 -13.26
C ILE A 168 5.93 -6.49 -12.11
N LEU A 169 5.84 -7.83 -12.14
CA LEU A 169 6.42 -8.62 -11.05
C LEU A 169 7.90 -8.35 -10.89
N SER A 170 8.61 -8.18 -12.00
CA SER A 170 10.05 -7.97 -11.94
C SER A 170 10.43 -6.59 -11.38
N ARG A 171 9.49 -5.65 -11.36
CA ARG A 171 9.76 -4.31 -10.88
C ARG A 171 9.28 -4.07 -9.47
N CYS A 172 8.64 -5.05 -8.85
CA CYS A 172 8.04 -4.91 -7.53
C CYS A 172 8.74 -5.78 -6.51
N GLN A 173 8.78 -5.28 -5.29
CA GLN A 173 9.10 -6.11 -4.14
C GLN A 173 7.84 -6.87 -3.79
N ILE A 174 7.87 -8.20 -3.90
CA ILE A 174 6.68 -9.01 -3.70
C ILE A 174 6.54 -9.38 -2.24
N CYS A 175 5.36 -9.14 -1.69
CA CYS A 175 5.05 -9.41 -0.29
C CYS A 175 3.84 -10.33 -0.24
N LEU A 176 4.01 -11.52 0.32
CA LEU A 176 2.95 -12.50 0.38
C LEU A 176 2.25 -12.44 1.73
N LEU A 177 0.92 -12.43 1.68
CA LEU A 177 0.10 -12.51 2.87
C LEU A 177 -0.66 -13.83 2.85
N TYR A 178 -0.79 -14.44 4.00
CA TYR A 178 -1.38 -15.75 4.11
C TYR A 178 -2.64 -15.70 4.95
N THR A 179 -3.51 -16.69 4.73
CA THR A 179 -4.62 -16.83 5.65
C THR A 179 -4.07 -17.12 7.03
N SER A 180 -4.84 -16.73 8.05
CA SER A 180 -4.44 -16.98 9.41
C SER A 180 -4.03 -18.43 9.54
N PRO A 181 -2.79 -18.72 9.95
CA PRO A 181 -2.33 -20.09 9.92
C PRO A 181 -3.06 -20.94 10.93
N SER A 182 -3.35 -22.12 10.50
CA SER A 182 -3.75 -23.13 11.42
C SER A 182 -2.51 -23.49 12.26
N PRO A 183 -2.67 -23.65 13.55
CA PRO A 183 -1.51 -23.96 14.39
C PRO A 183 -0.78 -25.21 13.94
N ARG A 184 -1.46 -26.11 13.26
CA ARG A 184 -0.84 -27.32 12.80
C ARG A 184 -0.24 -27.25 11.49
N ASP A 185 -0.39 -26.17 10.93
CA ASP A 185 0.05 -26.05 9.63
C ASP A 185 1.48 -26.21 9.52
N PRO A 186 2.03 -26.44 9.63
CA PRO A 186 3.02 -26.58 9.38
C PRO A 186 3.65 -27.60 9.04
N LYS A 187 3.11 -27.89 9.11
CA LYS A 187 3.51 -28.60 9.06
C LYS A 187 3.93 -29.09 8.37
N THR A 188 3.79 -28.79 8.33
CA THR A 188 3.91 -29.09 8.10
C THR A 188 4.59 -29.57 7.90
N SER A 189 4.60 -29.80 8.10
CA SER A 189 5.02 -30.33 8.30
C SER A 189 5.38 -30.77 8.30
#